data_670ba30fc45b61b9e0028320e88125aa
#
_entry.id   670ba30fc45b61b9e0028320e88125aa
#
_cell.length_a   1.000
_cell.length_b   1.000
_cell.length_c   1.000
_cell.angle_alpha   90.00
_cell.angle_beta   90.00
_cell.angle_gamma   90.00
#
_symmetry.space_group_name_H-M   'P 1'
#
loop_
_entity.id
_entity.type
_entity.pdbx_description
1 polymer ?
#
loop_
_entity_poly.entity_id
_entity_poly.type
_entity_poly.pdbx_seq_one_letter_code
_entity_poly.pdbx_strand_id
1 'polypeptide(L)'
;LLKLRDYQEKAVDFLYANDRAMVLASVGAGKTAIALTAMQEMISNKYVNRWLVLAPKRVCTDVWKQERDKWAPQLSIAICVGTAKQRLAALKSNARVVVINYDNIQWLTEQYLDFDGIVFDELTKLKNPSGARFKALNKVLDSVLIRWGLTGSFTSNGLEDVFGQCKIVDQKLLGRSKGAFLQQYFVCINRDFGEWQPRLGSLESVMQHIRPSTFLLESSEYKDKLPPLHTVEIRCDLPDREPYEKMKKDFVHQFPEAKVVAANSAVVTQKLQQMASGFCYYTEKSVSSTPGQFDIKQTPVWFSDHRFELLEDLLAENQRANTLIVYNYKEELAELKRRYPQAVTLDDKDAIERWNAGKVELLLIHPKSAGHGLNLQHGGNKLVFISLPWSLELFEQTIGRLHRSGQKHDVWCYILLTNKTIDERIWAALADKRAISDIAIEELK
;
A
#
# COMPACT_ATOMS: atom_id res chain seq x y z
N LEU A 1 17.22 26.58 -4.79
CA LEU A 1 16.18 25.68 -5.30
C LEU A 1 16.81 24.32 -5.55
N LEU A 2 16.16 23.26 -5.07
CA LEU A 2 16.54 21.89 -5.40
C LEU A 2 16.32 21.70 -6.92
N LYS A 3 17.23 20.99 -7.56
CA LYS A 3 17.14 20.66 -8.98
C LYS A 3 16.58 19.25 -9.13
N LEU A 4 15.60 19.05 -10.02
CA LEU A 4 15.15 17.74 -10.42
C LEU A 4 16.31 16.95 -11.06
N ARG A 5 16.24 15.64 -10.99
CA ARG A 5 17.14 14.75 -11.73
C ARG A 5 16.65 14.62 -13.17
N ASP A 6 17.53 14.33 -14.10
CA ASP A 6 17.21 14.24 -15.53
C ASP A 6 15.99 13.36 -15.83
N TYR A 7 15.86 12.23 -15.14
CA TYR A 7 14.70 11.36 -15.30
C TYR A 7 13.39 11.97 -14.78
N GLN A 8 13.49 12.81 -13.73
CA GLN A 8 12.31 13.51 -13.20
C GLN A 8 11.90 14.64 -14.14
N GLU A 9 12.85 15.34 -14.76
CA GLU A 9 12.58 16.36 -15.78
C GLU A 9 11.85 15.74 -16.98
N LYS A 10 12.32 14.60 -17.51
CA LYS A 10 11.62 13.85 -18.57
C LYS A 10 10.19 13.44 -18.18
N ALA A 11 9.98 13.04 -16.93
CA ALA A 11 8.64 12.69 -16.45
C ALA A 11 7.72 13.92 -16.33
N VAL A 12 8.26 15.08 -15.96
CA VAL A 12 7.54 16.36 -15.95
C VAL A 12 7.13 16.73 -17.38
N ASP A 13 8.05 16.66 -18.34
CA ASP A 13 7.78 16.94 -19.77
C ASP A 13 6.69 16.01 -20.30
N PHE A 14 6.73 14.73 -19.94
CA PHE A 14 5.71 13.76 -20.34
C PHE A 14 4.33 14.11 -19.78
N LEU A 15 4.22 14.45 -18.49
CA LEU A 15 2.97 14.90 -17.89
C LEU A 15 2.45 16.18 -18.53
N TYR A 16 3.33 17.13 -18.77
CA TYR A 16 2.99 18.40 -19.40
C TYR A 16 2.44 18.23 -20.81
N ALA A 17 2.96 17.27 -21.57
CA ALA A 17 2.56 16.98 -22.95
C ALA A 17 1.28 16.10 -23.06
N ASN A 18 0.80 15.51 -21.97
CA ASN A 18 -0.27 14.53 -22.01
C ASN A 18 -1.38 14.81 -20.98
N ASP A 19 -2.59 15.08 -21.47
CA ASP A 19 -3.77 15.31 -20.60
C ASP A 19 -4.17 14.07 -19.81
N ARG A 20 -3.91 12.89 -20.37
CA ARG A 20 -4.21 11.59 -19.77
C ARG A 20 -2.92 10.81 -19.65
N ALA A 21 -2.33 10.79 -18.47
CA ALA A 21 -1.01 10.22 -18.27
C ALA A 21 -0.89 9.45 -16.95
N MET A 22 -0.02 8.46 -16.96
CA MET A 22 0.36 7.70 -15.78
C MET A 22 1.88 7.71 -15.61
N VAL A 23 2.35 7.84 -14.38
CA VAL A 23 3.77 7.69 -14.04
C VAL A 23 3.91 6.42 -13.20
N LEU A 24 4.55 5.43 -13.78
CA LEU A 24 4.94 4.19 -13.10
C LEU A 24 6.35 4.35 -12.56
N ALA A 25 6.47 4.44 -11.25
CA ALA A 25 7.75 4.59 -10.58
C ALA A 25 7.70 4.02 -9.17
N SER A 26 8.72 3.28 -8.76
CA SER A 26 8.74 2.69 -7.43
C SER A 26 8.81 3.74 -6.31
N VAL A 27 8.70 3.27 -5.07
CA VAL A 27 8.75 4.13 -3.87
C VAL A 27 10.09 4.85 -3.81
N GLY A 28 10.06 6.14 -3.49
CA GLY A 28 11.28 6.95 -3.37
C GLY A 28 11.78 7.60 -4.66
N ALA A 29 11.17 7.33 -5.81
CA ALA A 29 11.55 7.91 -7.10
C ALA A 29 11.19 9.41 -7.27
N GLY A 30 10.47 10.00 -6.30
CA GLY A 30 10.12 11.42 -6.32
C GLY A 30 8.87 11.76 -7.13
N LYS A 31 7.90 10.84 -7.23
CA LYS A 31 6.63 11.06 -7.94
C LYS A 31 5.91 12.35 -7.54
N THR A 32 5.90 12.68 -6.25
CA THR A 32 5.27 13.91 -5.74
C THR A 32 5.97 15.17 -6.25
N ALA A 33 7.31 15.18 -6.29
CA ALA A 33 8.10 16.29 -6.85
C ALA A 33 7.82 16.47 -8.35
N ILE A 34 7.78 15.38 -9.11
CA ILE A 34 7.43 15.37 -10.55
C ILE A 34 6.05 16.01 -10.75
N ALA A 35 5.03 15.52 -10.03
CA ALA A 35 3.66 16.04 -10.17
C ALA A 35 3.54 17.51 -9.75
N LEU A 36 4.19 17.94 -8.66
CA LEU A 36 4.19 19.33 -8.20
C LEU A 36 4.84 20.27 -9.23
N THR A 37 5.96 19.87 -9.82
CA THR A 37 6.64 20.67 -10.84
C THR A 37 5.77 20.78 -12.10
N ALA A 38 5.23 19.68 -12.61
CA ALA A 38 4.35 19.69 -13.76
C ALA A 38 3.08 20.54 -13.52
N MET A 39 2.45 20.43 -12.35
CA MET A 39 1.30 21.27 -11.99
C MET A 39 1.65 22.75 -11.94
N GLN A 40 2.81 23.10 -11.37
CA GLN A 40 3.28 24.48 -11.34
C GLN A 40 3.49 25.06 -12.74
N GLU A 41 4.06 24.31 -13.66
CA GLU A 41 4.26 24.72 -15.05
C GLU A 41 2.94 24.92 -15.78
N MET A 42 1.98 23.99 -15.62
CA MET A 42 0.64 24.12 -16.21
C MET A 42 -0.10 25.38 -15.71
N ILE A 43 0.02 25.71 -14.42
CA ILE A 43 -0.55 26.92 -13.85
C ILE A 43 0.17 28.18 -14.37
N SER A 44 1.50 28.16 -14.41
CA SER A 44 2.32 29.30 -14.85
C SER A 44 2.03 29.66 -16.33
N ASN A 45 1.79 28.64 -17.14
CA ASN A 45 1.46 28.78 -18.55
C ASN A 45 -0.05 28.99 -18.82
N LYS A 46 -0.86 29.09 -17.73
CA LYS A 46 -2.31 29.34 -17.78
C LYS A 46 -3.14 28.24 -18.48
N TYR A 47 -2.62 27.02 -18.58
CA TYR A 47 -3.39 25.87 -19.09
C TYR A 47 -4.36 25.33 -18.03
N VAL A 48 -4.02 25.47 -16.74
CA VAL A 48 -4.80 25.00 -15.60
C VAL A 48 -4.86 26.11 -14.57
N ASN A 49 -6.05 26.35 -14.03
CA ASN A 49 -6.22 27.25 -12.91
C ASN A 49 -6.14 26.54 -11.57
N ARG A 50 -6.68 25.32 -11.50
CA ARG A 50 -6.86 24.64 -10.22
C ARG A 50 -6.74 23.12 -10.34
N TRP A 51 -6.02 22.53 -9.41
CA TRP A 51 -5.77 21.10 -9.30
C TRP A 51 -6.44 20.47 -8.08
N LEU A 52 -6.98 19.28 -8.27
CA LEU A 52 -7.37 18.37 -7.20
C LEU A 52 -6.33 17.24 -7.10
N VAL A 53 -5.89 16.92 -5.89
CA VAL A 53 -5.03 15.77 -5.62
C VAL A 53 -5.75 14.79 -4.71
N LEU A 54 -5.89 13.56 -5.14
CA LEU A 54 -6.36 12.44 -4.32
C LEU A 54 -5.16 11.63 -3.84
N ALA A 55 -5.01 11.51 -2.53
CA ALA A 55 -3.88 10.79 -1.93
C ALA A 55 -4.32 10.01 -0.67
N PRO A 56 -3.54 9.06 -0.16
CA PRO A 56 -3.74 8.48 1.16
C PRO A 56 -3.69 9.53 2.26
N LYS A 57 -4.45 9.35 3.36
CA LYS A 57 -4.65 10.39 4.39
C LYS A 57 -3.34 10.99 4.94
N ARG A 58 -2.38 10.14 5.35
CA ARG A 58 -1.07 10.62 5.87
C ARG A 58 -0.24 11.32 4.78
N VAL A 59 -0.34 10.88 3.54
CA VAL A 59 0.33 11.55 2.41
C VAL A 59 -0.22 12.96 2.21
N CYS A 60 -1.54 13.15 2.37
CA CYS A 60 -2.14 14.49 2.30
C CYS A 60 -1.55 15.44 3.35
N THR A 61 -1.47 14.98 4.61
CA THR A 61 -1.08 15.83 5.74
C THR A 61 0.44 16.05 5.84
N ASP A 62 1.22 15.00 5.58
CA ASP A 62 2.62 14.96 5.96
C ASP A 62 3.55 15.14 4.76
N VAL A 63 3.14 14.68 3.55
CA VAL A 63 4.04 14.65 2.38
C VAL A 63 3.78 15.81 1.42
N TRP A 64 2.55 15.96 0.94
CA TRP A 64 2.26 16.96 -0.11
C TRP A 64 2.64 18.38 0.27
N LYS A 65 2.38 18.78 1.52
CA LYS A 65 2.75 20.12 2.00
C LYS A 65 4.27 20.29 2.09
N GLN A 66 4.97 19.30 2.68
CA GLN A 66 6.43 19.36 2.82
C GLN A 66 7.14 19.31 1.46
N GLU A 67 6.70 18.46 0.55
CA GLU A 67 7.27 18.38 -0.79
C GLU A 67 6.97 19.65 -1.61
N ARG A 68 5.78 20.26 -1.45
CA ARG A 68 5.47 21.55 -2.05
C ARG A 68 6.44 22.64 -1.59
N ASP A 69 6.73 22.70 -0.29
CA ASP A 69 7.66 23.70 0.26
C ASP A 69 9.07 23.57 -0.34
N LYS A 70 9.47 22.35 -0.71
CA LYS A 70 10.77 22.05 -1.31
C LYS A 70 10.81 22.31 -2.84
N TRP A 71 9.81 21.84 -3.57
CA TRP A 71 9.84 21.73 -5.02
C TRP A 71 9.02 22.78 -5.75
N ALA A 72 7.94 23.26 -5.14
CA ALA A 72 7.01 24.22 -5.72
C ALA A 72 6.52 25.25 -4.69
N PRO A 73 7.41 25.99 -4.02
CA PRO A 73 7.04 26.89 -2.91
C PRO A 73 6.06 27.99 -3.30
N GLN A 74 5.95 28.31 -4.59
CA GLN A 74 5.03 29.32 -5.11
C GLN A 74 3.58 28.80 -5.24
N LEU A 75 3.38 27.48 -5.25
CA LEU A 75 2.04 26.90 -5.32
C LEU A 75 1.31 27.05 -4.00
N SER A 76 0.13 27.68 -4.02
CA SER A 76 -0.78 27.65 -2.88
C SER A 76 -1.45 26.28 -2.76
N ILE A 77 -1.38 25.67 -1.59
CA ILE A 77 -1.94 24.34 -1.30
C ILE A 77 -2.91 24.40 -0.13
N ALA A 78 -4.04 23.71 -0.22
CA ALA A 78 -4.98 23.49 0.86
C ALA A 78 -5.16 22.01 1.15
N ILE A 79 -5.03 21.61 2.41
CA ILE A 79 -5.21 20.21 2.84
C ILE A 79 -6.66 20.02 3.29
N CYS A 80 -7.42 19.27 2.51
CA CYS A 80 -8.85 19.03 2.66
C CYS A 80 -9.12 17.77 3.48
N VAL A 81 -8.76 17.79 4.77
CA VAL A 81 -8.95 16.69 5.72
C VAL A 81 -9.55 17.21 7.02
N GLY A 82 -9.99 16.31 7.91
CA GLY A 82 -10.59 16.67 9.21
C GLY A 82 -12.11 16.71 9.18
N THR A 83 -12.74 17.63 9.94
CA THR A 83 -14.20 17.78 10.02
C THR A 83 -14.80 18.28 8.70
N ALA A 84 -16.10 18.09 8.48
CA ALA A 84 -16.79 18.58 7.29
C ALA A 84 -16.62 20.10 7.10
N LYS A 85 -16.64 20.87 8.19
CA LYS A 85 -16.40 22.34 8.15
C LYS A 85 -14.99 22.68 7.67
N GLN A 86 -13.97 21.97 8.17
CA GLN A 86 -12.57 22.17 7.77
C GLN A 86 -12.36 21.79 6.31
N ARG A 87 -12.92 20.65 5.86
CA ARG A 87 -12.85 20.22 4.47
C ARG A 87 -13.52 21.24 3.53
N LEU A 88 -14.70 21.73 3.90
CA LEU A 88 -15.42 22.70 3.09
C LEU A 88 -14.64 24.03 2.98
N ALA A 89 -14.02 24.48 4.07
CA ALA A 89 -13.16 25.67 4.05
C ALA A 89 -11.95 25.49 3.13
N ALA A 90 -11.29 24.34 3.18
CA ALA A 90 -10.17 24.00 2.29
C ALA A 90 -10.62 23.95 0.82
N LEU A 91 -11.75 23.30 0.52
CA LEU A 91 -12.29 23.19 -0.82
C LEU A 91 -12.69 24.56 -1.42
N LYS A 92 -13.25 25.45 -0.62
CA LYS A 92 -13.64 26.81 -1.03
C LYS A 92 -12.50 27.85 -0.97
N SER A 93 -11.31 27.45 -0.54
CA SER A 93 -10.15 28.35 -0.52
C SER A 93 -9.69 28.72 -1.93
N ASN A 94 -8.94 29.81 -2.05
CA ASN A 94 -8.31 30.22 -3.31
C ASN A 94 -7.02 29.45 -3.63
N ALA A 95 -6.79 28.31 -2.95
CA ALA A 95 -5.62 27.49 -3.21
C ALA A 95 -5.65 26.89 -4.62
N ARG A 96 -4.53 26.96 -5.30
CA ARG A 96 -4.34 26.40 -6.64
C ARG A 96 -4.33 24.87 -6.64
N VAL A 97 -3.94 24.28 -5.52
CA VAL A 97 -3.91 22.82 -5.32
C VAL A 97 -4.71 22.47 -4.07
N VAL A 98 -5.69 21.60 -4.19
CA VAL A 98 -6.45 21.05 -3.06
C VAL A 98 -6.13 19.57 -2.95
N VAL A 99 -5.65 19.13 -1.77
CA VAL A 99 -5.28 17.74 -1.52
C VAL A 99 -6.28 17.10 -0.56
N ILE A 100 -6.89 16.01 -0.98
CA ILE A 100 -7.93 15.29 -0.21
C ILE A 100 -7.64 13.79 -0.18
N ASN A 101 -8.01 13.13 0.91
CA ASN A 101 -7.83 11.69 1.02
C ASN A 101 -8.97 10.88 0.39
N TYR A 102 -8.64 9.69 -0.09
CA TYR A 102 -9.56 8.76 -0.75
C TYR A 102 -10.82 8.41 0.04
N ASP A 103 -10.76 8.43 1.38
CA ASP A 103 -11.91 8.11 2.24
C ASP A 103 -13.01 9.18 2.18
N ASN A 104 -12.68 10.39 1.73
CA ASN A 104 -13.60 11.49 1.60
C ASN A 104 -14.19 11.66 0.19
N ILE A 105 -13.97 10.73 -0.73
CA ILE A 105 -14.44 10.82 -2.13
C ILE A 105 -15.98 10.96 -2.18
N GLN A 106 -16.73 10.17 -1.42
CA GLN A 106 -18.19 10.28 -1.44
C GLN A 106 -18.64 11.69 -1.07
N TRP A 107 -18.15 12.23 0.03
CA TRP A 107 -18.42 13.60 0.43
C TRP A 107 -17.98 14.61 -0.64
N LEU A 108 -16.81 14.42 -1.24
CA LEU A 108 -16.27 15.32 -2.28
C LEU A 108 -17.20 15.38 -3.50
N THR A 109 -17.70 14.25 -3.95
CA THR A 109 -18.57 14.16 -5.16
C THR A 109 -19.97 14.75 -4.95
N GLU A 110 -20.35 15.06 -3.73
CA GLU A 110 -21.57 15.80 -3.38
C GLU A 110 -21.35 17.33 -3.43
N GLN A 111 -20.11 17.77 -3.56
CA GLN A 111 -19.77 19.18 -3.64
C GLN A 111 -19.67 19.65 -5.10
N TYR A 112 -19.81 20.97 -5.32
CA TYR A 112 -19.45 21.54 -6.60
C TYR A 112 -17.94 21.49 -6.79
N LEU A 113 -17.49 20.87 -7.88
CA LEU A 113 -16.08 20.68 -8.20
C LEU A 113 -15.68 21.61 -9.34
N ASP A 114 -14.78 22.52 -9.05
CA ASP A 114 -14.18 23.47 -9.99
C ASP A 114 -12.68 23.22 -10.11
N PHE A 115 -12.34 22.15 -10.85
CA PHE A 115 -10.96 21.73 -11.08
C PHE A 115 -10.75 21.40 -12.54
N ASP A 116 -9.70 21.97 -13.14
CA ASP A 116 -9.30 21.68 -14.52
C ASP A 116 -8.51 20.36 -14.61
N GLY A 117 -7.74 20.05 -13.55
CA GLY A 117 -6.91 18.87 -13.49
C GLY A 117 -7.03 18.11 -12.18
N ILE A 118 -6.77 16.80 -12.25
CA ILE A 118 -6.75 15.90 -11.11
C ILE A 118 -5.51 14.99 -11.14
N VAL A 119 -4.89 14.82 -9.97
CA VAL A 119 -3.79 13.86 -9.75
C VAL A 119 -4.26 12.78 -8.80
N PHE A 120 -4.12 11.53 -9.20
CA PHE A 120 -4.36 10.35 -8.39
C PHE A 120 -3.02 9.85 -7.84
N ASP A 121 -2.68 10.21 -6.61
CA ASP A 121 -1.48 9.71 -5.93
C ASP A 121 -1.80 8.36 -5.28
N GLU A 122 -1.02 7.32 -5.60
CA GLU A 122 -1.29 5.92 -5.28
C GLU A 122 -2.52 5.38 -6.02
N LEU A 123 -2.40 5.31 -7.35
CA LEU A 123 -3.48 4.92 -8.27
C LEU A 123 -4.08 3.53 -7.98
N THR A 124 -3.31 2.64 -7.32
CA THR A 124 -3.77 1.33 -6.82
C THR A 124 -4.99 1.40 -5.91
N LYS A 125 -5.27 2.55 -5.27
CA LYS A 125 -6.49 2.78 -4.45
C LYS A 125 -7.78 2.76 -5.29
N LEU A 126 -7.67 2.88 -6.62
CA LEU A 126 -8.78 2.91 -7.58
C LEU A 126 -8.78 1.70 -8.53
N LYS A 127 -7.99 0.67 -8.27
CA LYS A 127 -7.89 -0.53 -9.10
C LYS A 127 -9.20 -1.33 -9.23
N ASN A 128 -10.13 -1.21 -8.26
CA ASN A 128 -11.42 -1.87 -8.31
C ASN A 128 -12.53 -0.95 -8.85
N PRO A 129 -12.95 -1.09 -10.12
CA PRO A 129 -13.98 -0.25 -10.72
C PRO A 129 -15.40 -0.50 -10.17
N SER A 130 -15.61 -1.62 -9.47
CA SER A 130 -16.89 -1.92 -8.80
C SER A 130 -17.00 -1.27 -7.41
N GLY A 131 -15.90 -0.76 -6.87
CA GLY A 131 -15.85 -0.14 -5.55
C GLY A 131 -16.61 1.18 -5.47
N ALA A 132 -17.17 1.49 -4.31
CA ALA A 132 -17.97 2.71 -4.09
C ALA A 132 -17.16 3.99 -4.40
N ARG A 133 -15.89 4.05 -4.02
CA ARG A 133 -14.99 5.19 -4.30
C ARG A 133 -14.85 5.44 -5.80
N PHE A 134 -14.56 4.37 -6.55
CA PHE A 134 -14.41 4.46 -8.00
C PHE A 134 -15.70 4.94 -8.67
N LYS A 135 -16.84 4.32 -8.31
CA LYS A 135 -18.15 4.66 -8.89
C LYS A 135 -18.54 6.11 -8.59
N ALA A 136 -18.33 6.58 -7.37
CA ALA A 136 -18.62 7.95 -6.98
C ALA A 136 -17.78 8.93 -7.80
N LEU A 137 -16.47 8.71 -7.84
CA LEU A 137 -15.53 9.58 -8.55
C LEU A 137 -15.79 9.60 -10.04
N ASN A 138 -16.01 8.43 -10.66
CA ASN A 138 -16.23 8.31 -12.11
C ASN A 138 -17.44 9.12 -12.63
N LYS A 139 -18.41 9.44 -11.77
CA LYS A 139 -19.58 10.24 -12.13
C LYS A 139 -19.25 11.74 -12.34
N VAL A 140 -18.22 12.23 -11.71
CA VAL A 140 -17.85 13.68 -11.69
C VAL A 140 -16.61 13.99 -12.52
N LEU A 141 -15.93 12.97 -13.05
CA LEU A 141 -14.69 13.17 -13.78
C LEU A 141 -14.86 13.67 -15.21
N ASP A 142 -16.04 13.60 -15.80
CA ASP A 142 -16.24 13.96 -17.21
C ASP A 142 -15.93 15.44 -17.50
N SER A 143 -16.10 16.29 -16.50
CA SER A 143 -15.73 17.72 -16.55
C SER A 143 -14.23 17.99 -16.37
N VAL A 144 -13.45 17.02 -15.88
CA VAL A 144 -12.01 17.18 -15.62
C VAL A 144 -11.21 16.68 -16.81
N LEU A 145 -10.60 17.62 -17.55
CA LEU A 145 -9.87 17.31 -18.77
C LEU A 145 -8.53 16.65 -18.52
N ILE A 146 -7.77 17.13 -17.56
CA ILE A 146 -6.43 16.63 -17.26
C ILE A 146 -6.48 15.67 -16.08
N ARG A 147 -6.01 14.43 -16.30
CA ARG A 147 -6.01 13.38 -15.28
C ARG A 147 -4.67 12.66 -15.28
N TRP A 148 -3.92 12.81 -14.20
CA TRP A 148 -2.64 12.14 -14.03
C TRP A 148 -2.70 11.12 -12.92
N GLY A 149 -2.14 9.92 -13.17
CA GLY A 149 -2.05 8.83 -12.21
C GLY A 149 -0.61 8.55 -11.80
N LEU A 150 -0.34 8.46 -10.51
CA LEU A 150 0.96 8.08 -9.97
C LEU A 150 0.82 6.71 -9.31
N THR A 151 1.66 5.76 -9.68
CA THR A 151 1.61 4.39 -9.16
C THR A 151 2.99 3.77 -9.01
N GLY A 152 3.13 2.86 -8.07
CA GLY A 152 4.31 2.03 -7.91
C GLY A 152 4.22 0.71 -8.69
N SER A 153 3.01 0.27 -9.02
CA SER A 153 2.76 -0.96 -9.77
C SER A 153 1.37 -0.96 -10.39
N PHE A 154 1.24 -1.51 -11.60
CA PHE A 154 -0.04 -1.78 -12.21
C PHE A 154 -0.61 -3.15 -11.82
N THR A 155 0.25 -4.12 -11.52
CA THR A 155 -0.09 -5.54 -11.41
C THR A 155 0.16 -6.12 -10.01
N SER A 156 0.09 -5.30 -8.97
CA SER A 156 0.46 -5.69 -7.59
C SER A 156 -0.30 -6.92 -7.03
N ASN A 157 -1.50 -7.21 -7.55
CA ASN A 157 -2.23 -8.46 -7.23
C ASN A 157 -2.57 -9.28 -8.49
N GLY A 158 -2.07 -8.88 -9.64
CA GLY A 158 -2.31 -9.54 -10.92
C GLY A 158 -2.78 -8.58 -12.01
N LEU A 159 -2.90 -9.06 -13.23
CA LEU A 159 -3.24 -8.27 -14.42
C LEU A 159 -4.61 -7.57 -14.33
N GLU A 160 -5.55 -8.09 -13.54
CA GLU A 160 -6.87 -7.46 -13.36
C GLU A 160 -6.80 -6.06 -12.74
N ASP A 161 -5.78 -5.80 -11.92
CA ASP A 161 -5.62 -4.52 -11.22
C ASP A 161 -5.36 -3.35 -12.18
N VAL A 162 -4.87 -3.63 -13.38
CA VAL A 162 -4.54 -2.63 -14.41
C VAL A 162 -5.79 -1.90 -14.88
N PHE A 163 -6.90 -2.62 -15.09
CA PHE A 163 -8.11 -2.08 -15.69
C PHE A 163 -8.67 -0.86 -14.93
N GLY A 164 -8.84 -0.99 -13.62
CA GLY A 164 -9.39 0.11 -12.81
C GLY A 164 -8.45 1.33 -12.76
N GLN A 165 -7.16 1.09 -12.67
CA GLN A 165 -6.15 2.15 -12.64
C GLN A 165 -6.12 2.94 -13.96
N CYS A 166 -6.14 2.26 -15.08
CA CYS A 166 -6.18 2.91 -16.39
C CYS A 166 -7.52 3.62 -16.63
N LYS A 167 -8.65 2.97 -16.30
CA LYS A 167 -9.97 3.50 -16.56
C LYS A 167 -10.26 4.83 -15.86
N ILE A 168 -9.74 5.05 -14.67
CA ILE A 168 -9.99 6.32 -13.95
C ILE A 168 -9.22 7.48 -14.58
N VAL A 169 -8.07 7.21 -15.18
CA VAL A 169 -7.26 8.19 -15.91
C VAL A 169 -7.81 8.39 -17.31
N ASP A 170 -7.97 7.32 -18.07
CA ASP A 170 -8.54 7.34 -19.42
C ASP A 170 -9.55 6.20 -19.61
N GLN A 171 -10.82 6.58 -19.73
CA GLN A 171 -11.92 5.63 -19.86
C GLN A 171 -11.88 4.80 -21.15
N LYS A 172 -11.12 5.22 -22.15
CA LYS A 172 -11.04 4.58 -23.47
C LYS A 172 -9.90 3.57 -23.57
N LEU A 173 -8.89 3.68 -22.72
CA LEU A 173 -7.60 3.01 -22.90
C LEU A 173 -7.71 1.47 -22.92
N LEU A 174 -8.47 0.85 -22.01
CA LEU A 174 -8.66 -0.61 -21.91
C LEU A 174 -10.14 -1.04 -22.10
N GLY A 175 -10.92 -0.23 -22.83
CA GLY A 175 -12.29 -0.54 -23.16
C GLY A 175 -13.32 -0.06 -22.12
N ARG A 176 -14.61 -0.28 -22.44
CA ARG A 176 -15.72 0.34 -21.72
C ARG A 176 -16.05 -0.29 -20.37
N SER A 177 -15.82 -1.57 -20.20
CA SER A 177 -16.21 -2.28 -18.97
C SER A 177 -15.21 -3.34 -18.54
N LYS A 178 -15.14 -3.61 -17.23
CA LYS A 178 -14.31 -4.70 -16.68
C LYS A 178 -14.73 -6.05 -17.27
N GLY A 179 -16.02 -6.28 -17.52
CA GLY A 179 -16.51 -7.53 -18.13
C GLY A 179 -15.94 -7.74 -19.53
N ALA A 180 -15.94 -6.72 -20.40
CA ALA A 180 -15.34 -6.80 -21.73
C ALA A 180 -13.83 -7.03 -21.67
N PHE A 181 -13.13 -6.35 -20.75
CA PHE A 181 -11.71 -6.55 -20.51
C PHE A 181 -11.40 -7.99 -20.07
N LEU A 182 -12.17 -8.54 -19.13
CA LEU A 182 -12.02 -9.93 -18.69
C LEU A 182 -12.28 -10.92 -19.83
N GLN A 183 -13.31 -10.72 -20.63
CA GLN A 183 -13.61 -11.59 -21.78
C GLN A 183 -12.49 -11.56 -22.84
N GLN A 184 -11.87 -10.40 -23.04
CA GLN A 184 -10.79 -10.25 -24.03
C GLN A 184 -9.49 -10.87 -23.56
N TYR A 185 -9.09 -10.64 -22.33
CA TYR A 185 -7.74 -10.96 -21.83
C TYR A 185 -7.68 -12.15 -20.88
N PHE A 186 -8.81 -12.71 -20.47
CA PHE A 186 -8.85 -13.78 -19.47
C PHE A 186 -9.70 -14.96 -19.92
N VAL A 187 -9.52 -16.10 -19.27
CA VAL A 187 -10.38 -17.28 -19.33
C VAL A 187 -11.09 -17.40 -18.00
N CYS A 188 -12.40 -17.58 -18.03
CA CYS A 188 -13.18 -17.88 -16.84
C CYS A 188 -12.98 -19.35 -16.46
N ILE A 189 -12.27 -19.61 -15.36
CA ILE A 189 -12.03 -20.97 -14.83
C ILE A 189 -13.16 -21.44 -13.91
N ASN A 190 -13.80 -20.52 -13.22
CA ASN A 190 -14.95 -20.85 -12.37
C ASN A 190 -16.00 -19.74 -12.43
N ARG A 191 -17.16 -20.01 -13.06
CA ARG A 191 -18.24 -19.04 -13.22
C ARG A 191 -18.96 -18.73 -11.90
N ASP A 192 -19.09 -19.72 -11.05
CA ASP A 192 -19.88 -19.57 -9.81
C ASP A 192 -19.15 -18.68 -8.79
N PHE A 193 -17.81 -18.71 -8.82
CA PHE A 193 -16.96 -17.90 -7.96
C PHE A 193 -16.34 -16.69 -8.68
N GLY A 194 -16.61 -16.51 -9.98
CA GLY A 194 -16.07 -15.40 -10.75
C GLY A 194 -14.55 -15.42 -10.85
N GLU A 195 -13.95 -16.61 -10.96
CA GLU A 195 -12.49 -16.78 -11.05
C GLU A 195 -12.02 -16.71 -12.50
N TRP A 196 -11.05 -15.82 -12.74
CA TRP A 196 -10.48 -15.56 -14.05
C TRP A 196 -8.98 -15.75 -14.04
N GLN A 197 -8.45 -16.34 -15.10
CA GLN A 197 -7.02 -16.51 -15.32
C GLN A 197 -6.60 -15.77 -16.60
N PRO A 198 -5.51 -15.01 -16.60
CA PRO A 198 -5.00 -14.37 -17.81
C PRO A 198 -4.72 -15.39 -18.91
N ARG A 199 -5.07 -15.05 -20.15
CA ARG A 199 -4.66 -15.84 -21.32
C ARG A 199 -3.16 -15.64 -21.57
N LEU A 200 -2.54 -16.59 -22.25
CA LEU A 200 -1.17 -16.43 -22.72
C LEU A 200 -1.05 -15.18 -23.60
N GLY A 201 -0.02 -14.35 -23.36
CA GLY A 201 0.21 -13.11 -24.08
C GLY A 201 -0.68 -11.92 -23.68
N SER A 202 -1.56 -12.09 -22.69
CA SER A 202 -2.45 -10.99 -22.25
C SER A 202 -1.71 -9.89 -21.52
N LEU A 203 -0.71 -10.23 -20.73
CA LEU A 203 0.09 -9.24 -19.99
C LEU A 203 0.80 -8.31 -20.97
N GLU A 204 1.50 -8.87 -21.93
CA GLU A 204 2.23 -8.17 -22.99
C GLU A 204 1.28 -7.26 -23.78
N SER A 205 0.14 -7.81 -24.22
CA SER A 205 -0.85 -7.06 -24.98
C SER A 205 -1.41 -5.87 -24.21
N VAL A 206 -1.75 -6.04 -22.94
CA VAL A 206 -2.26 -4.95 -22.08
C VAL A 206 -1.19 -3.90 -21.84
N MET A 207 0.06 -4.30 -21.55
CA MET A 207 1.17 -3.35 -21.35
C MET A 207 1.45 -2.51 -22.60
N GLN A 208 1.46 -3.13 -23.78
CA GLN A 208 1.61 -2.42 -25.06
C GLN A 208 0.49 -1.38 -25.28
N HIS A 209 -0.75 -1.69 -24.89
CA HIS A 209 -1.87 -0.76 -25.00
C HIS A 209 -1.72 0.47 -24.11
N ILE A 210 -1.22 0.31 -22.89
CA ILE A 210 -1.11 1.41 -21.92
C ILE A 210 0.20 2.19 -22.06
N ARG A 211 1.20 1.65 -22.76
CA ARG A 211 2.53 2.23 -22.93
C ARG A 211 2.50 3.70 -23.40
N PRO A 212 1.71 4.11 -24.43
CA PRO A 212 1.69 5.49 -24.89
C PRO A 212 1.22 6.52 -23.84
N SER A 213 0.40 6.06 -22.87
CA SER A 213 -0.11 6.90 -21.78
C SER A 213 0.68 6.73 -20.48
N THR A 214 1.81 6.01 -20.52
CA THR A 214 2.58 5.66 -19.31
C THR A 214 4.03 6.09 -19.45
N PHE A 215 4.48 6.95 -18.55
CA PHE A 215 5.91 7.19 -18.34
C PHE A 215 6.44 6.16 -17.34
N LEU A 216 7.33 5.31 -17.81
CA LEU A 216 8.05 4.35 -16.98
C LEU A 216 9.33 4.97 -16.47
N LEU A 217 9.45 5.08 -15.16
CA LEU A 217 10.69 5.44 -14.51
C LEU A 217 11.45 4.17 -14.15
N GLU A 218 12.48 3.85 -14.91
CA GLU A 218 13.26 2.65 -14.69
C GLU A 218 13.99 2.69 -13.34
N SER A 219 13.97 1.58 -12.65
CA SER A 219 14.64 1.47 -11.36
C SER A 219 16.17 1.60 -11.47
N SER A 220 16.75 1.27 -12.61
CA SER A 220 18.17 1.49 -12.94
C SER A 220 18.57 2.97 -12.91
N GLU A 221 17.68 3.89 -13.26
CA GLU A 221 18.00 5.32 -13.29
C GLU A 221 18.20 5.94 -11.89
N TYR A 222 17.72 5.27 -10.83
CA TYR A 222 17.83 5.77 -9.44
C TYR A 222 18.25 4.74 -8.40
N LYS A 223 18.12 3.42 -8.66
CA LYS A 223 18.52 2.35 -7.73
C LYS A 223 20.02 2.16 -7.64
N ASP A 224 20.78 2.49 -8.67
CA ASP A 224 22.26 2.39 -8.65
C ASP A 224 22.92 3.23 -7.54
N LYS A 225 22.15 4.11 -6.90
CA LYS A 225 22.58 4.93 -5.76
C LYS A 225 22.02 4.46 -4.42
N LEU A 226 21.30 3.35 -4.40
CA LEU A 226 20.81 2.76 -3.15
C LEU A 226 21.79 1.68 -2.69
N PRO A 227 22.01 1.57 -1.37
CA PRO A 227 22.81 0.48 -0.83
C PRO A 227 22.10 -0.87 -1.12
N PRO A 228 22.85 -1.99 -1.08
CA PRO A 228 22.25 -3.32 -1.25
C PRO A 228 21.06 -3.59 -0.32
N LEU A 229 20.09 -4.35 -0.84
CA LEU A 229 18.98 -4.90 -0.07
C LEU A 229 19.18 -6.41 0.05
N HIS A 230 19.36 -6.87 1.28
CA HIS A 230 19.49 -8.30 1.60
C HIS A 230 18.16 -8.79 2.18
N THR A 231 17.56 -9.79 1.55
CA THR A 231 16.37 -10.47 2.09
C THR A 231 16.78 -11.82 2.66
N VAL A 232 16.50 -12.05 3.93
CA VAL A 232 16.91 -13.23 4.67
C VAL A 232 15.66 -13.91 5.24
N GLU A 233 15.44 -15.17 4.85
CA GLU A 233 14.40 -16.00 5.44
C GLU A 233 14.93 -16.64 6.74
N ILE A 234 14.20 -16.46 7.82
CA ILE A 234 14.49 -17.11 9.08
C ILE A 234 13.29 -17.98 9.43
N ARG A 235 13.53 -19.26 9.65
CA ARG A 235 12.50 -20.28 9.77
C ARG A 235 12.49 -20.91 11.15
N CYS A 236 11.30 -21.17 11.65
CA CYS A 236 11.07 -21.96 12.87
C CYS A 236 9.97 -23.01 12.62
N ASP A 237 9.89 -23.97 13.51
CA ASP A 237 8.81 -24.94 13.51
C ASP A 237 7.72 -24.53 14.48
N LEU A 238 6.48 -24.90 14.17
CA LEU A 238 5.38 -24.80 15.11
C LEU A 238 5.50 -25.93 16.13
N PRO A 239 5.71 -25.64 17.43
CA PRO A 239 5.98 -26.68 18.44
C PRO A 239 4.85 -27.69 18.57
N ASP A 240 3.60 -27.22 18.55
CA ASP A 240 2.40 -28.07 18.50
C ASP A 240 1.64 -27.79 17.19
N ARG A 241 1.60 -28.78 16.33
CA ARG A 241 0.93 -28.69 15.03
C ARG A 241 -0.52 -29.15 15.03
N GLU A 242 -0.96 -29.83 16.08
CA GLU A 242 -2.30 -30.41 16.12
C GLU A 242 -3.40 -29.36 15.91
N PRO A 243 -3.38 -28.21 16.59
CA PRO A 243 -4.37 -27.15 16.38
C PRO A 243 -4.41 -26.65 14.92
N TYR A 244 -3.24 -26.48 14.31
CA TYR A 244 -3.10 -26.02 12.94
C TYR A 244 -3.67 -27.03 11.93
N GLU A 245 -3.31 -28.30 12.05
CA GLU A 245 -3.76 -29.35 11.14
C GLU A 245 -5.27 -29.62 11.27
N LYS A 246 -5.82 -29.59 12.49
CA LYS A 246 -7.27 -29.68 12.72
C LYS A 246 -8.02 -28.51 12.07
N MET A 247 -7.55 -27.28 12.26
CA MET A 247 -8.15 -26.11 11.62
C MET A 247 -8.12 -26.22 10.10
N LYS A 248 -7.01 -26.70 9.53
CA LYS A 248 -6.83 -26.87 8.09
C LYS A 248 -7.76 -27.93 7.48
N LYS A 249 -7.98 -29.03 8.22
CA LYS A 249 -8.78 -30.17 7.75
C LYS A 249 -10.27 -30.01 8.04
N ASP A 250 -10.60 -29.66 9.28
CA ASP A 250 -11.95 -29.75 9.80
C ASP A 250 -12.64 -28.38 9.91
N PHE A 251 -11.94 -27.29 9.62
CA PHE A 251 -12.41 -25.90 9.74
C PHE A 251 -12.79 -25.51 11.17
N VAL A 252 -12.35 -26.32 12.16
CA VAL A 252 -12.64 -26.11 13.58
C VAL A 252 -11.51 -26.65 14.44
N HIS A 253 -11.25 -25.96 15.55
CA HIS A 253 -10.42 -26.46 16.62
C HIS A 253 -10.95 -26.02 17.99
N GLN A 254 -10.88 -26.91 18.96
CA GLN A 254 -11.24 -26.66 20.35
C GLN A 254 -9.98 -26.42 21.17
N PHE A 255 -9.76 -25.19 21.60
CA PHE A 255 -8.78 -24.85 22.62
C PHE A 255 -9.38 -25.06 24.03
N PRO A 256 -8.57 -25.18 25.08
CA PRO A 256 -9.09 -25.27 26.45
C PRO A 256 -10.06 -24.16 26.82
N GLU A 257 -9.80 -22.95 26.32
CA GLU A 257 -10.54 -21.72 26.65
C GLU A 257 -11.64 -21.42 25.63
N ALA A 258 -11.55 -21.92 24.39
CA ALA A 258 -12.45 -21.51 23.32
C ALA A 258 -12.54 -22.46 22.13
N LYS A 259 -13.70 -22.49 21.48
CA LYS A 259 -13.89 -23.16 20.20
C LYS A 259 -13.75 -22.15 19.05
N VAL A 260 -12.79 -22.40 18.17
CA VAL A 260 -12.58 -21.61 16.94
C VAL A 260 -13.21 -22.33 15.76
N VAL A 261 -14.06 -21.62 15.01
CA VAL A 261 -14.74 -22.14 13.82
C VAL A 261 -14.46 -21.20 12.64
N ALA A 262 -14.17 -21.79 11.49
CA ALA A 262 -14.03 -21.05 10.23
C ALA A 262 -15.25 -21.35 9.34
N ALA A 263 -15.96 -20.31 8.96
CA ALA A 263 -17.21 -20.44 8.20
C ALA A 263 -17.01 -20.81 6.72
N ASN A 264 -15.83 -20.54 6.17
CA ASN A 264 -15.49 -20.82 4.77
C ASN A 264 -13.96 -20.85 4.57
N SER A 265 -13.51 -21.20 3.36
CA SER A 265 -12.09 -21.30 3.02
C SER A 265 -11.28 -20.00 3.19
N ALA A 266 -11.90 -18.84 2.93
CA ALA A 266 -11.22 -17.55 3.11
C ALA A 266 -10.97 -17.27 4.60
N VAL A 267 -11.93 -17.60 5.47
CA VAL A 267 -11.79 -17.49 6.93
C VAL A 267 -10.76 -18.50 7.43
N VAL A 268 -10.74 -19.75 6.89
CA VAL A 268 -9.68 -20.74 7.20
C VAL A 268 -8.31 -20.17 6.92
N THR A 269 -8.09 -19.61 5.73
CA THR A 269 -6.80 -19.01 5.34
C THR A 269 -6.33 -17.96 6.34
N GLN A 270 -7.25 -17.09 6.78
CA GLN A 270 -6.95 -16.06 7.77
C GLN A 270 -6.63 -16.68 9.16
N LYS A 271 -7.39 -17.72 9.57
CA LYS A 271 -7.14 -18.43 10.82
C LYS A 271 -5.79 -19.16 10.80
N LEU A 272 -5.47 -19.82 9.71
CA LEU A 272 -4.18 -20.50 9.54
C LEU A 272 -3.00 -19.52 9.61
N GLN A 273 -3.15 -18.30 9.09
CA GLN A 273 -2.11 -17.28 9.22
C GLN A 273 -1.93 -16.80 10.66
N GLN A 274 -3.02 -16.62 11.41
CA GLN A 274 -2.95 -16.33 12.85
C GLN A 274 -2.26 -17.47 13.62
N MET A 275 -2.64 -18.71 13.31
CA MET A 275 -2.08 -19.90 13.96
C MET A 275 -0.61 -20.12 13.62
N ALA A 276 -0.17 -19.76 12.43
CA ALA A 276 1.26 -19.74 12.08
C ALA A 276 2.05 -18.74 12.95
N SER A 277 1.41 -17.69 13.46
CA SER A 277 1.99 -16.75 14.44
C SER A 277 1.84 -17.17 15.90
N GLY A 278 1.20 -18.31 16.17
CA GLY A 278 1.06 -18.87 17.53
C GLY A 278 -0.22 -18.49 18.26
N PHE A 279 -1.16 -17.79 17.62
CA PHE A 279 -2.45 -17.41 18.23
C PHE A 279 -3.62 -17.59 17.25
N CYS A 280 -4.84 -17.53 17.77
CA CYS A 280 -6.03 -17.48 16.92
C CYS A 280 -7.14 -16.69 17.61
N TYR A 281 -7.89 -15.87 16.87
CA TYR A 281 -9.09 -15.24 17.40
C TYR A 281 -10.26 -16.22 17.42
N TYR A 282 -11.02 -16.23 18.50
CA TYR A 282 -12.35 -16.79 18.52
C TYR A 282 -13.40 -15.70 18.68
N THR A 283 -14.62 -16.00 18.30
CA THR A 283 -15.72 -15.05 18.31
C THR A 283 -16.65 -15.36 19.46
N GLU A 284 -16.73 -14.46 20.42
CA GLU A 284 -17.76 -14.47 21.46
C GLU A 284 -18.97 -13.69 21.01
N LYS A 285 -20.15 -14.26 21.18
CA LYS A 285 -21.43 -13.58 20.98
C LYS A 285 -22.10 -13.42 22.34
N SER A 286 -22.34 -12.20 22.74
CA SER A 286 -23.13 -11.86 23.92
C SER A 286 -24.41 -11.13 23.51
N VAL A 287 -25.45 -11.24 24.33
CA VAL A 287 -26.69 -10.48 24.07
C VAL A 287 -26.39 -9.02 24.33
N SER A 288 -26.64 -8.19 23.32
CA SER A 288 -26.49 -6.73 23.46
C SER A 288 -27.55 -6.15 24.40
N SER A 289 -27.25 -4.99 25.00
CA SER A 289 -28.23 -4.20 25.73
C SER A 289 -29.39 -3.70 24.84
N THR A 290 -29.21 -3.76 23.50
CA THR A 290 -30.25 -3.41 22.52
C THR A 290 -31.00 -4.69 22.11
N PRO A 291 -32.33 -4.77 22.29
CA PRO A 291 -33.12 -5.95 21.93
C PRO A 291 -32.95 -6.37 20.46
N GLY A 292 -32.63 -7.64 20.24
CA GLY A 292 -32.44 -8.21 18.90
C GLY A 292 -31.03 -8.02 18.31
N GLN A 293 -30.09 -7.42 19.04
CA GLN A 293 -28.70 -7.31 18.64
C GLN A 293 -27.78 -8.21 19.49
N PHE A 294 -26.69 -8.66 18.88
CA PHE A 294 -25.62 -9.39 19.55
C PHE A 294 -24.34 -8.56 19.50
N ASP A 295 -23.68 -8.43 20.63
CA ASP A 295 -22.33 -7.90 20.69
C ASP A 295 -21.37 -9.02 20.28
N ILE A 296 -20.54 -8.73 19.28
CA ILE A 296 -19.56 -9.66 18.72
C ILE A 296 -18.17 -9.19 19.17
N LYS A 297 -17.54 -9.99 20.02
CA LYS A 297 -16.17 -9.75 20.49
C LYS A 297 -15.24 -10.79 19.91
N GLN A 298 -14.11 -10.33 19.36
CA GLN A 298 -13.00 -11.20 18.97
C GLN A 298 -11.98 -11.22 20.09
N THR A 299 -11.73 -12.40 20.63
CA THR A 299 -10.78 -12.62 21.73
C THR A 299 -9.68 -13.56 21.24
N PRO A 300 -8.38 -13.26 21.48
CA PRO A 300 -7.29 -14.12 21.07
C PRO A 300 -7.10 -15.29 22.05
N VAL A 301 -6.70 -16.42 21.50
CA VAL A 301 -6.13 -17.55 22.24
C VAL A 301 -4.71 -17.73 21.77
N TRP A 302 -3.76 -17.64 22.67
CA TRP A 302 -2.36 -17.94 22.45
C TRP A 302 -2.05 -19.38 22.79
N PHE A 303 -1.30 -20.07 21.97
CA PHE A 303 -0.89 -21.46 22.20
C PHE A 303 0.60 -21.68 21.93
N SER A 304 1.30 -20.70 21.32
CA SER A 304 2.74 -20.76 21.11
C SER A 304 3.33 -19.36 20.93
N ASP A 305 4.51 -19.14 21.43
CA ASP A 305 5.30 -17.91 21.28
C ASP A 305 6.58 -18.07 20.44
N HIS A 306 6.71 -19.22 19.75
CA HIS A 306 7.87 -19.63 18.95
C HIS A 306 8.40 -18.54 18.02
N ARG A 307 7.52 -17.71 17.44
CA ARG A 307 7.92 -16.64 16.53
C ARG A 307 8.52 -15.44 17.25
N PHE A 308 8.07 -15.20 18.48
CA PHE A 308 8.65 -14.14 19.32
C PHE A 308 9.97 -14.56 19.94
N GLU A 309 10.16 -15.85 20.24
CA GLU A 309 11.46 -16.40 20.63
C GLU A 309 12.46 -16.23 19.49
N LEU A 310 12.07 -16.61 18.26
CA LEU A 310 12.88 -16.40 17.06
C LEU A 310 13.22 -14.91 16.83
N LEU A 311 12.28 -14.01 17.08
CA LEU A 311 12.53 -12.57 17.01
C LEU A 311 13.54 -12.11 18.04
N GLU A 312 13.45 -12.59 19.29
CA GLU A 312 14.39 -12.23 20.37
C GLU A 312 15.81 -12.68 20.04
N ASP A 313 15.97 -13.91 19.52
CA ASP A 313 17.26 -14.43 19.08
C ASP A 313 17.85 -13.57 17.96
N LEU A 314 17.02 -13.22 16.96
CA LEU A 314 17.44 -12.35 15.86
C LEU A 314 17.86 -10.96 16.35
N LEU A 315 17.11 -10.34 17.26
CA LEU A 315 17.45 -9.04 17.82
C LEU A 315 18.77 -9.09 18.62
N ALA A 316 19.00 -10.17 19.36
CA ALA A 316 20.23 -10.40 20.09
C ALA A 316 21.43 -10.58 19.14
N GLU A 317 21.31 -11.41 18.09
CA GLU A 317 22.33 -11.60 17.06
C GLU A 317 22.66 -10.29 16.34
N ASN A 318 21.68 -9.45 16.10
CA ASN A 318 21.84 -8.13 15.52
C ASN A 318 22.33 -7.06 16.52
N GLN A 319 22.79 -7.45 17.69
CA GLN A 319 23.34 -6.57 18.74
C GLN A 319 22.32 -5.46 19.14
N ARG A 320 21.05 -5.75 19.09
CA ARG A 320 19.94 -4.83 19.36
C ARG A 320 20.02 -3.51 18.58
N ALA A 321 20.56 -3.57 17.36
CA ALA A 321 20.56 -2.41 16.48
C ALA A 321 19.12 -1.95 16.17
N ASN A 322 18.95 -0.66 15.92
CA ASN A 322 17.64 -0.07 15.59
C ASN A 322 16.93 -0.85 14.49
N THR A 323 15.79 -1.42 14.83
CA THR A 323 15.05 -2.35 13.96
C THR A 323 13.60 -1.92 13.79
N LEU A 324 13.14 -1.91 12.55
CA LEU A 324 11.75 -1.71 12.18
C LEU A 324 11.03 -3.06 12.21
N ILE A 325 10.06 -3.25 13.10
CA ILE A 325 9.28 -4.49 13.20
C ILE A 325 7.91 -4.30 12.58
N VAL A 326 7.58 -5.19 11.65
CA VAL A 326 6.33 -5.16 10.88
C VAL A 326 5.40 -6.25 11.41
N TYR A 327 4.21 -5.85 11.83
CA TYR A 327 3.16 -6.72 12.32
C TYR A 327 1.87 -6.57 11.49
N ASN A 328 1.04 -7.61 11.40
CA ASN A 328 -0.25 -7.55 10.69
C ASN A 328 -1.47 -7.60 11.63
N TYR A 329 -1.31 -8.09 12.85
CA TYR A 329 -2.40 -8.29 13.78
C TYR A 329 -2.25 -7.43 15.03
N LYS A 330 -3.38 -6.99 15.59
CA LYS A 330 -3.39 -6.23 16.86
C LYS A 330 -2.79 -7.01 18.02
N GLU A 331 -2.96 -8.34 18.02
CA GLU A 331 -2.40 -9.20 19.04
C GLU A 331 -0.88 -9.31 18.93
N GLU A 332 -0.33 -9.35 17.72
CA GLU A 332 1.12 -9.25 17.54
C GLU A 332 1.66 -7.94 18.10
N LEU A 333 0.96 -6.82 17.85
CA LEU A 333 1.33 -5.54 18.44
C LEU A 333 1.24 -5.55 19.98
N ALA A 334 0.18 -6.12 20.53
CA ALA A 334 0.00 -6.20 21.98
C ALA A 334 1.11 -7.02 22.63
N GLU A 335 1.46 -8.17 22.04
CA GLU A 335 2.53 -9.03 22.52
C GLU A 335 3.91 -8.38 22.35
N LEU A 336 4.17 -7.69 21.23
CA LEU A 336 5.39 -6.92 21.05
C LEU A 336 5.55 -5.84 22.11
N LYS A 337 4.49 -5.09 22.42
CA LYS A 337 4.52 -4.06 23.47
C LYS A 337 4.69 -4.66 24.88
N ARG A 338 4.15 -5.84 25.11
CA ARG A 338 4.32 -6.56 26.38
C ARG A 338 5.78 -7.00 26.58
N ARG A 339 6.41 -7.53 25.53
CA ARG A 339 7.82 -8.00 25.58
C ARG A 339 8.82 -6.84 25.52
N TYR A 340 8.49 -5.80 24.76
CA TYR A 340 9.33 -4.63 24.53
C TYR A 340 8.59 -3.33 24.92
N PRO A 341 8.43 -3.03 26.23
CA PRO A 341 7.68 -1.85 26.68
C PRO A 341 8.26 -0.52 26.15
N GLN A 342 9.55 -0.50 25.80
CA GLN A 342 10.22 0.67 25.22
C GLN A 342 9.97 0.84 23.70
N ALA A 343 9.36 -0.15 23.06
CA ALA A 343 9.08 -0.09 21.61
C ALA A 343 8.06 1.02 21.29
N VAL A 344 8.31 1.73 20.20
CA VAL A 344 7.54 2.90 19.78
C VAL A 344 6.70 2.55 18.55
N THR A 345 5.50 3.11 18.44
CA THR A 345 4.64 3.02 17.24
C THR A 345 4.58 4.36 16.53
N LEU A 346 4.07 4.40 15.30
CA LEU A 346 3.90 5.65 14.55
C LEU A 346 2.88 6.63 15.16
N ASP A 347 2.07 6.16 16.10
CA ASP A 347 1.06 6.98 16.79
C ASP A 347 1.63 7.66 18.05
N ASP A 348 2.82 7.25 18.48
CA ASP A 348 3.51 7.86 19.62
C ASP A 348 4.08 9.23 19.22
N LYS A 349 4.14 10.13 20.19
CA LYS A 349 4.61 11.50 19.97
C LYS A 349 6.05 11.52 19.42
N ASP A 350 6.25 12.29 18.36
CA ASP A 350 7.55 12.52 17.72
C ASP A 350 8.28 11.21 17.31
N ALA A 351 7.51 10.13 17.06
CA ALA A 351 8.05 8.79 16.80
C ALA A 351 9.02 8.78 15.62
N ILE A 352 8.68 9.41 14.50
CA ILE A 352 9.49 9.44 13.28
C ILE A 352 10.78 10.25 13.50
N GLU A 353 10.68 11.39 14.18
CA GLU A 353 11.84 12.24 14.50
C GLU A 353 12.79 11.52 15.45
N ARG A 354 12.26 10.90 16.50
CA ARG A 354 13.05 10.11 17.46
C ARG A 354 13.71 8.91 16.80
N TRP A 355 12.99 8.21 15.92
CA TRP A 355 13.52 7.10 15.12
C TRP A 355 14.69 7.59 14.24
N ASN A 356 14.46 8.63 13.43
CA ASN A 356 15.48 9.15 12.52
C ASN A 356 16.69 9.77 13.24
N ALA A 357 16.52 10.16 14.50
CA ALA A 357 17.62 10.58 15.39
C ALA A 357 18.37 9.41 16.05
N GLY A 358 18.00 8.15 15.75
CA GLY A 358 18.63 6.96 16.33
C GLY A 358 18.28 6.71 17.81
N LYS A 359 17.20 7.33 18.32
CA LYS A 359 16.79 7.26 19.74
C LYS A 359 15.71 6.20 20.01
N VAL A 360 15.37 5.39 19.02
CA VAL A 360 14.36 4.32 19.13
C VAL A 360 15.00 3.02 18.67
N GLU A 361 15.12 2.06 19.57
CA GLU A 361 15.65 0.72 19.28
C GLU A 361 14.67 -0.06 18.38
N LEU A 362 13.38 -0.09 18.77
CA LEU A 362 12.34 -0.83 18.08
C LEU A 362 11.20 0.11 17.66
N LEU A 363 10.98 0.24 16.34
CA LEU A 363 9.83 0.94 15.79
C LEU A 363 8.85 -0.09 15.22
N LEU A 364 7.63 -0.15 15.78
CA LEU A 364 6.58 -1.09 15.38
C LEU A 364 5.67 -0.45 14.34
N ILE A 365 5.50 -1.09 13.19
CA ILE A 365 4.64 -0.56 12.12
C ILE A 365 3.69 -1.63 11.56
N HIS A 366 2.49 -1.20 11.19
CA HIS A 366 1.58 -2.01 10.39
C HIS A 366 1.80 -1.68 8.90
N PRO A 367 1.83 -2.66 7.97
CA PRO A 367 2.09 -2.42 6.53
C PRO A 367 1.16 -1.36 5.92
N LYS A 368 -0.11 -1.33 6.29
CA LYS A 368 -1.05 -0.30 5.83
C LYS A 368 -0.68 1.12 6.30
N SER A 369 -0.07 1.24 7.46
CA SER A 369 0.40 2.54 7.98
C SER A 369 1.72 2.94 7.32
N ALA A 370 2.56 1.97 6.96
CA ALA A 370 3.81 2.18 6.23
C ALA A 370 3.57 2.69 4.79
N GLY A 371 2.42 2.42 4.18
CA GLY A 371 2.07 2.83 2.82
C GLY A 371 2.03 4.35 2.56
N HIS A 372 2.34 5.20 3.54
CA HIS A 372 2.04 6.63 3.48
C HIS A 372 3.26 7.55 3.55
N GLY A 373 4.21 7.40 2.61
CA GLY A 373 5.24 8.42 2.35
C GLY A 373 6.25 8.70 3.47
N LEU A 374 6.29 7.86 4.50
CA LEU A 374 7.17 8.05 5.65
C LEU A 374 8.65 7.92 5.27
N ASN A 375 9.48 8.78 5.84
CA ASN A 375 10.93 8.77 5.70
C ASN A 375 11.54 8.16 6.94
N LEU A 376 11.90 6.88 6.90
CA LEU A 376 12.45 6.14 8.04
C LEU A 376 13.92 5.71 7.84
N GLN A 377 14.51 6.04 6.69
CA GLN A 377 15.84 5.58 6.27
C GLN A 377 17.00 6.07 7.12
N HIS A 378 16.79 7.07 7.96
CA HIS A 378 17.86 7.63 8.78
C HIS A 378 17.99 6.99 10.16
N GLY A 379 16.94 6.30 10.64
CA GLY A 379 16.89 5.74 11.98
C GLY A 379 17.46 4.33 12.12
N GLY A 380 17.55 3.60 11.02
CA GLY A 380 18.05 2.22 11.00
C GLY A 380 18.11 1.65 9.59
N ASN A 381 18.62 0.44 9.50
CA ASN A 381 18.76 -0.30 8.25
C ASN A 381 18.28 -1.76 8.36
N LYS A 382 17.62 -2.13 9.46
CA LYS A 382 17.09 -3.48 9.70
C LYS A 382 15.58 -3.45 9.77
N LEU A 383 14.96 -4.41 9.09
CA LEU A 383 13.53 -4.58 8.96
C LEU A 383 13.18 -6.04 9.20
N VAL A 384 12.21 -6.31 10.07
CA VAL A 384 11.73 -7.66 10.37
C VAL A 384 10.23 -7.75 10.12
N PHE A 385 9.82 -8.61 9.21
CA PHE A 385 8.42 -9.01 9.09
C PHE A 385 8.16 -10.17 10.06
N ILE A 386 7.45 -9.91 11.16
CA ILE A 386 7.02 -10.96 12.09
C ILE A 386 5.89 -11.80 11.48
N SER A 387 5.08 -11.19 10.62
CA SER A 387 4.12 -11.85 9.76
C SER A 387 4.01 -11.13 8.42
N LEU A 388 3.72 -11.87 7.34
CA LEU A 388 3.71 -11.33 5.99
C LEU A 388 2.34 -10.77 5.59
N PRO A 389 2.27 -9.63 4.89
CA PRO A 389 1.04 -9.22 4.21
C PRO A 389 0.82 -10.05 2.93
N TRP A 390 -0.44 -10.27 2.54
CA TRP A 390 -0.78 -10.90 1.25
C TRP A 390 -0.55 -9.97 0.05
N SER A 391 -0.40 -8.69 0.28
CA SER A 391 -0.24 -7.67 -0.75
C SER A 391 1.24 -7.40 -1.02
N LEU A 392 1.70 -7.65 -2.24
CA LEU A 392 3.04 -7.29 -2.71
C LEU A 392 3.26 -5.78 -2.57
N GLU A 393 2.26 -4.98 -2.92
CA GLU A 393 2.31 -3.52 -2.78
C GLU A 393 2.66 -3.09 -1.35
N LEU A 394 1.95 -3.63 -0.35
CA LEU A 394 2.22 -3.31 1.06
C LEU A 394 3.60 -3.81 1.51
N PHE A 395 4.02 -4.98 1.03
CA PHE A 395 5.33 -5.55 1.32
C PHE A 395 6.44 -4.63 0.79
N GLU A 396 6.39 -4.25 -0.48
CA GLU A 396 7.39 -3.41 -1.13
C GLU A 396 7.38 -1.97 -0.60
N GLN A 397 6.20 -1.40 -0.37
CA GLN A 397 6.08 -0.08 0.24
C GLN A 397 6.71 -0.04 1.64
N THR A 398 6.57 -1.11 2.41
CA THR A 398 7.16 -1.21 3.75
C THR A 398 8.69 -1.26 3.67
N ILE A 399 9.26 -2.08 2.80
CA ILE A 399 10.71 -2.12 2.55
C ILE A 399 11.21 -0.76 2.09
N GLY A 400 10.49 -0.12 1.19
CA GLY A 400 10.83 1.21 0.66
C GLY A 400 10.79 2.36 1.69
N ARG A 401 10.44 2.11 2.98
CA ARG A 401 10.60 3.10 4.05
C ARG A 401 12.05 3.19 4.54
N LEU A 402 12.79 2.09 4.48
CA LEU A 402 14.21 2.05 4.81
C LEU A 402 15.09 2.03 3.55
N HIS A 403 14.75 1.23 2.55
CA HIS A 403 15.50 1.09 1.30
C HIS A 403 15.10 2.17 0.29
N ARG A 404 15.62 3.37 0.47
CA ARG A 404 15.33 4.54 -0.36
C ARG A 404 16.47 5.55 -0.37
N SER A 405 16.37 6.56 -1.22
CA SER A 405 17.35 7.64 -1.33
C SER A 405 17.65 8.28 0.05
N GLY A 406 18.92 8.38 0.40
CA GLY A 406 19.40 8.87 1.69
C GLY A 406 19.74 7.77 2.69
N GLN A 407 19.46 6.50 2.42
CA GLN A 407 20.01 5.37 3.18
C GLN A 407 21.51 5.22 2.88
N LYS A 408 22.31 5.05 3.92
CA LYS A 408 23.78 4.98 3.82
C LYS A 408 24.34 3.56 4.02
N HIS A 409 23.52 2.65 4.53
CA HIS A 409 23.92 1.30 4.91
C HIS A 409 23.11 0.26 4.17
N ASP A 410 23.68 -0.92 3.96
CA ASP A 410 22.96 -2.08 3.44
C ASP A 410 21.70 -2.33 4.25
N VAL A 411 20.57 -2.52 3.58
CA VAL A 411 19.30 -2.79 4.24
C VAL A 411 19.10 -4.29 4.36
N TRP A 412 18.82 -4.74 5.57
CA TRP A 412 18.54 -6.13 5.90
C TRP A 412 17.06 -6.32 6.18
N CYS A 413 16.40 -7.09 5.33
CA CYS A 413 14.99 -7.45 5.45
C CYS A 413 14.87 -8.92 5.88
N TYR A 414 14.51 -9.14 7.13
CA TYR A 414 14.31 -10.47 7.69
C TYR A 414 12.84 -10.87 7.58
N ILE A 415 12.59 -12.08 7.11
CA ILE A 415 11.27 -12.66 6.94
C ILE A 415 11.14 -13.84 7.89
N LEU A 416 10.34 -13.72 8.93
CA LEU A 416 10.09 -14.83 9.85
C LEU A 416 8.99 -15.73 9.28
N LEU A 417 9.31 -17.01 9.09
CA LEU A 417 8.42 -18.01 8.51
C LEU A 417 8.29 -19.21 9.44
N THR A 418 7.06 -19.68 9.62
CA THR A 418 6.81 -20.96 10.29
C THR A 418 6.71 -22.08 9.26
N ASN A 419 7.57 -23.08 9.38
CA ASN A 419 7.69 -24.18 8.43
C ASN A 419 6.38 -24.97 8.28
N LYS A 420 6.11 -25.44 7.07
CA LYS A 420 4.93 -26.25 6.70
C LYS A 420 3.61 -25.59 7.08
N THR A 421 3.53 -24.26 7.02
CA THR A 421 2.32 -23.47 7.28
C THR A 421 1.94 -22.62 6.07
N ILE A 422 0.88 -21.85 6.22
CA ILE A 422 0.43 -20.89 5.20
C ILE A 422 1.49 -19.81 4.87
N ASP A 423 2.45 -19.58 5.75
CA ASP A 423 3.51 -18.59 5.52
C ASP A 423 4.32 -18.90 4.26
N GLU A 424 4.62 -20.17 4.01
CA GLU A 424 5.34 -20.60 2.80
C GLU A 424 4.54 -20.28 1.54
N ARG A 425 3.21 -20.44 1.60
CA ARG A 425 2.32 -20.10 0.48
C ARG A 425 2.21 -18.58 0.27
N ILE A 426 2.17 -17.80 1.37
CA ILE A 426 2.16 -16.33 1.28
C ILE A 426 3.46 -15.84 0.68
N TRP A 427 4.59 -16.38 1.13
CA TRP A 427 5.91 -16.00 0.63
C TRP A 427 6.08 -16.34 -0.86
N ALA A 428 5.70 -17.54 -1.27
CA ALA A 428 5.69 -17.93 -2.68
C ALA A 428 4.77 -17.03 -3.52
N ALA A 429 3.56 -16.73 -3.04
CA ALA A 429 2.62 -15.85 -3.75
C ALA A 429 3.15 -14.42 -3.90
N LEU A 430 3.92 -13.91 -2.94
CA LEU A 430 4.58 -12.60 -3.07
C LEU A 430 5.67 -12.62 -4.14
N ALA A 431 6.45 -13.72 -4.21
CA ALA A 431 7.47 -13.91 -5.24
C ALA A 431 6.85 -14.00 -6.66
N ASP A 432 5.77 -14.78 -6.83
CA ASP A 432 5.05 -14.90 -8.10
C ASP A 432 4.46 -13.55 -8.56
N LYS A 433 3.86 -12.80 -7.65
CA LYS A 433 3.34 -11.46 -7.96
C LYS A 433 4.44 -10.48 -8.36
N ARG A 434 5.62 -10.59 -7.75
CA ARG A 434 6.79 -9.79 -8.12
C ARG A 434 7.26 -10.13 -9.53
N ALA A 435 7.35 -11.42 -9.88
CA ALA A 435 7.72 -11.85 -11.22
C ALA A 435 6.75 -11.29 -12.28
N ILE A 436 5.44 -11.31 -12.03
CA ILE A 436 4.44 -10.71 -12.92
C ILE A 436 4.66 -9.19 -13.04
N SER A 437 4.95 -8.51 -11.95
CA SER A 437 5.22 -7.06 -11.96
C SER A 437 6.48 -6.72 -12.75
N ASP A 438 7.54 -7.51 -12.62
CA ASP A 438 8.79 -7.32 -13.33
C ASP A 438 8.60 -7.53 -14.85
N ILE A 439 7.85 -8.56 -15.26
CA ILE A 439 7.49 -8.77 -16.67
C ILE A 439 6.67 -7.59 -17.20
N ALA A 440 5.70 -7.10 -16.44
CA ALA A 440 4.90 -5.94 -16.84
C ALA A 440 5.75 -4.68 -17.05
N ILE A 441 6.79 -4.48 -16.25
CA ILE A 441 7.74 -3.37 -16.40
C ILE A 441 8.58 -3.56 -17.67
N GLU A 442 9.07 -4.76 -17.95
CA GLU A 442 9.83 -5.05 -19.18
C GLU A 442 8.99 -4.76 -20.43
N GLU A 443 7.73 -5.13 -20.46
CA GLU A 443 6.83 -4.89 -21.60
C GLU A 443 6.49 -3.39 -21.79
N LEU A 444 6.71 -2.56 -20.79
CA LEU A 444 6.54 -1.10 -20.88
C LEU A 444 7.80 -0.37 -21.36
N LYS A 445 8.96 -1.02 -21.39
CA LYS A 445 10.19 -0.46 -21.96
C LYS A 445 10.12 -0.41 -23.47
#